data_f324473d95ec30a841682bf3df21ae59
#
_entry.id   f324473d95ec30a841682bf3df21ae59
#
_cell.length_a   1.000
_cell.length_b   1.000
_cell.length_c   1.000
_cell.angle_alpha   90.00
_cell.angle_beta   90.00
_cell.angle_gamma   90.00
#
_symmetry.space_group_name_H-M   'P 1'
#
loop_
_entity.id
_entity.type
_entity.pdbx_description
1 polymer ?
#
loop_
_entity_poly.entity_id
_entity_poly.type
_entity_poly.pdbx_seq_one_letter_code
_entity_poly.pdbx_strand_id
1 'polypeptide(L)'
;MKMIRAIIRPERVENVVDALDKAGFVAMTKMEVIGRGKQKGIQLENIYYDEIPKTMLMLVVEDEKAHSSFMNYLESFFMVGVLTAGFIFSAFVDDQNPQSTTWYHVYYLLSGIAFLAFVLLASSKLDEAAIKQAAPSSLKEDFLGMLKMLAIPVVLIFIFNAFFYVLIEQSIMSWLPTFNSKVLNLPISLSIQMATILAASTALGRFVAGFVLKRINWFVAVIACLVLAAVLVILVMPLANASKGAIVTGWSNAPLVAYIFPLIGFLLAPIYPAINSAVLSTLPKHQHAPMSGLIVVFSALGGTTGSIITGTIFQKMGGQTAFYFSLVPISLLIICLIIFKRIKAKN
;
A
#
# COMPACT_ATOMS: atom_id res chain seq x y z
N MET A 1 -5.32 21.45 -6.52
CA MET A 1 -5.26 22.50 -5.49
C MET A 1 -6.67 22.89 -5.09
N LYS A 2 -7.01 22.83 -3.82
CA LYS A 2 -8.26 23.34 -3.25
C LYS A 2 -7.93 24.49 -2.33
N MET A 3 -8.75 25.53 -2.38
CA MET A 3 -8.64 26.63 -1.44
C MET A 3 -9.60 26.38 -0.29
N ILE A 4 -9.05 26.26 0.90
CA ILE A 4 -9.81 26.22 2.16
C ILE A 4 -9.92 27.64 2.66
N ARG A 5 -11.15 28.10 2.94
CA ARG A 5 -11.42 29.36 3.59
C ARG A 5 -12.10 29.09 4.93
N ALA A 6 -11.45 29.47 6.01
CA ALA A 6 -11.99 29.33 7.35
C ALA A 6 -12.17 30.72 7.97
N ILE A 7 -13.38 31.02 8.44
CA ILE A 7 -13.69 32.27 9.15
C ILE A 7 -13.69 31.95 10.64
N ILE A 8 -12.77 32.53 11.38
CA ILE A 8 -12.49 32.24 12.79
C ILE A 8 -12.64 33.50 13.64
N ARG A 9 -12.95 33.34 14.92
CA ARG A 9 -12.91 34.41 15.88
C ARG A 9 -11.47 34.86 16.12
N PRO A 10 -11.18 36.17 16.26
CA PRO A 10 -9.81 36.67 16.44
C PRO A 10 -9.05 36.01 17.58
N GLU A 11 -9.73 35.69 18.69
CA GLU A 11 -9.11 35.10 19.88
C GLU A 11 -8.63 33.65 19.66
N ARG A 12 -9.09 32.99 18.59
CA ARG A 12 -8.74 31.59 18.26
C ARG A 12 -7.72 31.46 17.12
N VAL A 13 -7.37 32.58 16.51
CA VAL A 13 -6.53 32.55 15.29
C VAL A 13 -5.16 31.94 15.55
N GLU A 14 -4.48 32.34 16.62
CA GLU A 14 -3.16 31.84 16.96
C GLU A 14 -3.16 30.35 17.21
N ASN A 15 -4.12 29.85 18.00
CA ASN A 15 -4.24 28.41 18.28
C ASN A 15 -4.48 27.58 17.00
N VAL A 16 -5.24 28.12 16.03
CA VAL A 16 -5.51 27.45 14.77
C VAL A 16 -4.29 27.50 13.87
N VAL A 17 -3.57 28.62 13.83
CA VAL A 17 -2.32 28.77 13.05
C VAL A 17 -1.25 27.80 13.55
N ASP A 18 -1.05 27.71 14.87
CA ASP A 18 -0.10 26.78 15.47
C ASP A 18 -0.46 25.30 15.19
N ALA A 19 -1.74 24.98 15.23
CA ALA A 19 -2.20 23.63 14.90
C ALA A 19 -1.99 23.29 13.41
N LEU A 20 -2.21 24.25 12.52
CA LEU A 20 -1.97 24.09 11.08
C LEU A 20 -0.48 23.98 10.77
N ASP A 21 0.37 24.75 11.44
CA ASP A 21 1.82 24.68 11.29
C ASP A 21 2.37 23.32 11.72
N LYS A 22 1.94 22.83 12.90
CA LYS A 22 2.25 21.48 13.39
C LYS A 22 1.76 20.37 12.43
N ALA A 23 0.67 20.62 11.72
CA ALA A 23 0.13 19.71 10.70
C ALA A 23 0.84 19.84 9.33
N GLY A 24 1.83 20.74 9.20
CA GLY A 24 2.61 20.94 7.98
C GLY A 24 2.00 21.90 6.97
N PHE A 25 0.99 22.69 7.38
CA PHE A 25 0.36 23.73 6.55
C PHE A 25 0.89 25.12 6.93
N VAL A 26 2.14 25.40 6.58
CA VAL A 26 2.84 26.64 6.95
C VAL A 26 2.36 27.85 6.14
N ALA A 27 2.05 27.66 4.85
CA ALA A 27 1.66 28.74 3.96
C ALA A 27 0.16 29.05 4.06
N MET A 28 -0.17 30.21 4.58
CA MET A 28 -1.54 30.70 4.70
C MET A 28 -1.63 32.20 4.54
N THR A 29 -2.78 32.70 4.11
CA THR A 29 -3.09 34.12 4.05
C THR A 29 -4.11 34.48 5.13
N LYS A 30 -3.84 35.49 5.94
CA LYS A 30 -4.77 36.07 6.92
C LYS A 30 -5.42 37.31 6.31
N MET A 31 -6.74 37.43 6.44
CA MET A 31 -7.48 38.63 6.09
C MET A 31 -8.45 38.96 7.24
N GLU A 32 -8.50 40.22 7.63
CA GLU A 32 -9.54 40.69 8.50
C GLU A 32 -10.85 40.84 7.71
N VAL A 33 -11.93 40.29 8.22
CA VAL A 33 -13.24 40.34 7.59
C VAL A 33 -14.27 40.71 8.65
N ILE A 34 -15.25 41.43 8.24
CA ILE A 34 -16.40 41.76 9.08
C ILE A 34 -17.57 40.88 8.65
N GLY A 35 -18.24 40.26 9.58
CA GLY A 35 -19.32 39.37 9.21
C GLY A 35 -20.33 39.08 10.31
N ARG A 36 -21.57 38.80 9.90
CA ARG A 36 -22.69 38.46 10.75
C ARG A 36 -22.77 36.97 11.00
N GLY A 37 -22.82 36.54 12.26
CA GLY A 37 -23.05 35.14 12.64
C GLY A 37 -24.53 34.76 12.71
N LYS A 38 -24.82 33.47 12.96
CA LYS A 38 -26.19 32.99 13.23
C LYS A 38 -26.92 33.73 14.36
N GLN A 39 -26.15 34.36 15.23
CA GLN A 39 -26.67 35.14 16.38
C GLN A 39 -27.16 36.54 16.00
N LYS A 40 -27.14 36.92 14.74
CA LYS A 40 -27.63 38.20 14.21
C LYS A 40 -27.03 39.46 14.86
N GLY A 41 -25.83 39.36 15.43
CA GLY A 41 -25.12 40.45 16.10
C GLY A 41 -24.96 40.25 17.61
N ILE A 42 -24.28 41.16 18.28
CA ILE A 42 -24.09 41.19 19.75
C ILE A 42 -24.55 42.52 20.26
N GLN A 43 -25.32 42.52 21.32
CA GLN A 43 -25.69 43.72 22.05
C GLN A 43 -24.75 43.86 23.25
N LEU A 44 -24.01 44.96 23.27
CA LEU A 44 -23.16 45.36 24.39
C LEU A 44 -23.79 46.65 24.96
N GLU A 45 -24.31 46.56 26.17
CA GLU A 45 -25.09 47.65 26.82
C GLU A 45 -26.23 48.15 25.92
N ASN A 46 -26.20 49.38 25.48
CA ASN A 46 -27.24 49.99 24.64
C ASN A 46 -26.88 50.03 23.14
N ILE A 47 -25.72 49.47 22.76
CA ILE A 47 -25.24 49.48 21.37
C ILE A 47 -25.38 48.08 20.77
N TYR A 48 -26.01 48.02 19.62
CA TYR A 48 -26.16 46.78 18.85
C TYR A 48 -25.13 46.73 17.73
N TYR A 49 -24.23 45.74 17.81
CA TYR A 49 -23.23 45.47 16.76
C TYR A 49 -23.77 44.38 15.86
N ASP A 50 -24.20 44.72 14.67
CA ASP A 50 -24.78 43.83 13.70
C ASP A 50 -23.68 42.94 13.04
N GLU A 51 -22.48 43.47 12.92
CA GLU A 51 -21.32 42.85 12.32
C GLU A 51 -20.15 42.83 13.31
N ILE A 52 -19.44 41.68 13.33
CA ILE A 52 -18.37 41.45 14.28
C ILE A 52 -17.05 41.20 13.49
N PRO A 53 -15.93 41.77 13.93
CA PRO A 53 -14.63 41.47 13.36
C PRO A 53 -14.32 39.95 13.46
N LYS A 54 -13.84 39.38 12.37
CA LYS A 54 -13.41 37.99 12.26
C LYS A 54 -12.16 37.93 11.42
N THR A 55 -11.43 36.87 11.53
CA THR A 55 -10.26 36.61 10.68
C THR A 55 -10.58 35.46 9.71
N MET A 56 -10.41 35.70 8.44
CA MET A 56 -10.47 34.66 7.42
C MET A 56 -9.07 34.13 7.17
N LEU A 57 -8.87 32.82 7.37
CA LEU A 57 -7.67 32.11 6.97
C LEU A 57 -7.94 31.44 5.61
N MET A 58 -7.04 31.68 4.67
CA MET A 58 -7.05 31.03 3.37
C MET A 58 -5.82 30.17 3.22
N LEU A 59 -6.01 28.89 2.94
CA LEU A 59 -4.95 27.94 2.64
C LEU A 59 -5.20 27.32 1.26
N VAL A 60 -4.15 27.23 0.49
CA VAL A 60 -4.17 26.44 -0.74
C VAL A 60 -3.56 25.08 -0.40
N VAL A 61 -4.40 24.05 -0.38
CA VAL A 61 -3.97 22.67 -0.13
C VAL A 61 -4.02 21.87 -1.42
N GLU A 62 -3.02 21.05 -1.63
CA GLU A 62 -3.07 20.04 -2.68
C GLU A 62 -4.02 18.93 -2.23
N ASP A 63 -4.96 18.55 -3.11
CA ASP A 63 -5.93 17.47 -2.84
C ASP A 63 -5.24 16.17 -2.43
N GLU A 64 -4.02 15.95 -2.90
CA GLU A 64 -3.22 14.75 -2.63
C GLU A 64 -2.82 14.58 -1.16
N LYS A 65 -2.58 15.68 -0.41
CA LYS A 65 -2.11 15.56 0.98
C LYS A 65 -3.20 15.12 1.95
N ALA A 66 -4.44 15.54 1.75
CA ALA A 66 -5.55 15.14 2.60
C ALA A 66 -5.97 13.68 2.35
N HIS A 67 -5.99 13.25 1.07
CA HIS A 67 -6.26 11.87 0.71
C HIS A 67 -5.11 10.92 1.04
N SER A 68 -3.86 11.34 0.90
CA SER A 68 -2.70 10.48 1.17
C SER A 68 -2.60 10.07 2.64
N SER A 69 -2.91 10.95 3.57
CA SER A 69 -2.90 10.62 5.00
C SER A 69 -3.98 9.60 5.36
N PHE A 70 -5.21 9.77 4.86
CA PHE A 70 -6.30 8.84 5.12
C PHE A 70 -6.04 7.46 4.49
N MET A 71 -5.55 7.42 3.25
CA MET A 71 -5.18 6.17 2.59
C MET A 71 -4.05 5.44 3.33
N ASN A 72 -3.05 6.16 3.86
CA ASN A 72 -1.99 5.58 4.67
C ASN A 72 -2.53 4.94 5.96
N TYR A 73 -3.52 5.55 6.61
CA TYR A 73 -4.19 4.92 7.77
C TYR A 73 -4.92 3.65 7.37
N LEU A 74 -5.68 3.66 6.27
CA LEU A 74 -6.39 2.46 5.77
C LEU A 74 -5.39 1.34 5.42
N GLU A 75 -4.30 1.66 4.75
CA GLU A 75 -3.24 0.70 4.44
C GLU A 75 -2.56 0.15 5.70
N SER A 76 -2.41 0.97 6.74
CA SER A 76 -1.87 0.51 8.02
C SER A 76 -2.81 -0.50 8.70
N PHE A 77 -4.12 -0.23 8.72
CA PHE A 77 -5.10 -1.19 9.23
C PHE A 77 -5.15 -2.47 8.40
N PHE A 78 -5.02 -2.38 7.08
CA PHE A 78 -4.89 -3.55 6.21
C PHE A 78 -3.69 -4.41 6.61
N MET A 79 -2.53 -3.79 6.87
CA MET A 79 -1.34 -4.52 7.31
C MET A 79 -1.50 -5.17 8.69
N VAL A 80 -2.20 -4.53 9.62
CA VAL A 80 -2.57 -5.16 10.90
C VAL A 80 -3.43 -6.39 10.66
N GLY A 81 -4.39 -6.32 9.72
CA GLY A 81 -5.20 -7.47 9.31
C GLY A 81 -4.35 -8.62 8.76
N VAL A 82 -3.38 -8.33 7.88
CA VAL A 82 -2.46 -9.34 7.32
C VAL A 82 -1.58 -9.98 8.42
N LEU A 83 -1.06 -9.17 9.35
CA LEU A 83 -0.27 -9.66 10.47
C LEU A 83 -1.08 -10.61 11.36
N THR A 84 -2.28 -10.21 11.75
CA THR A 84 -3.13 -10.99 12.65
C THR A 84 -3.66 -12.25 11.98
N ALA A 85 -3.93 -12.20 10.67
CA ALA A 85 -4.43 -13.35 9.91
C ALA A 85 -3.51 -14.56 9.98
N GLY A 86 -2.18 -14.37 9.90
CA GLY A 86 -1.21 -15.46 10.00
C GLY A 86 -1.26 -16.17 11.36
N PHE A 87 -1.39 -15.43 12.46
CA PHE A 87 -1.53 -16.01 13.80
C PHE A 87 -2.88 -16.70 13.99
N ILE A 88 -3.96 -16.09 13.49
CA ILE A 88 -5.30 -16.71 13.52
C ILE A 88 -5.28 -18.04 12.75
N PHE A 89 -4.77 -18.04 11.52
CA PHE A 89 -4.70 -19.23 10.67
C PHE A 89 -3.87 -20.34 11.34
N SER A 90 -2.72 -20.00 11.88
CA SER A 90 -1.82 -20.96 12.53
C SER A 90 -2.47 -21.67 13.73
N ALA A 91 -3.39 -21.00 14.45
CA ALA A 91 -4.10 -21.57 15.58
C ALA A 91 -5.07 -22.71 15.21
N PHE A 92 -5.47 -22.79 13.94
CA PHE A 92 -6.35 -23.85 13.42
C PHE A 92 -5.57 -25.01 12.78
N VAL A 93 -4.24 -24.93 12.70
CA VAL A 93 -3.38 -25.97 12.12
C VAL A 93 -2.96 -26.96 13.21
N ASP A 94 -3.17 -28.25 12.95
CA ASP A 94 -2.70 -29.33 13.80
C ASP A 94 -1.36 -29.85 13.26
N ASP A 95 -0.25 -29.45 13.90
CA ASP A 95 1.09 -29.88 13.52
C ASP A 95 1.36 -31.37 13.79
N GLN A 96 0.62 -31.99 14.74
CA GLN A 96 0.76 -33.41 15.05
C GLN A 96 0.05 -34.29 14.01
N ASN A 97 -1.03 -33.77 13.41
CA ASN A 97 -1.76 -34.47 12.37
C ASN A 97 -1.92 -33.56 11.13
N PRO A 98 -0.92 -33.46 10.25
CA PRO A 98 -0.95 -32.62 9.05
C PRO A 98 -2.06 -32.97 8.04
N GLN A 99 -2.66 -34.14 8.15
CA GLN A 99 -3.80 -34.58 7.34
C GLN A 99 -5.16 -34.13 7.92
N SER A 100 -5.15 -33.56 9.11
CA SER A 100 -6.36 -33.03 9.75
C SER A 100 -6.98 -31.93 8.90
N THR A 101 -8.31 -31.96 8.83
CA THR A 101 -9.09 -30.94 8.12
C THR A 101 -9.54 -29.80 9.03
N THR A 102 -9.07 -29.75 10.29
CA THR A 102 -9.48 -28.73 11.29
C THR A 102 -9.18 -27.31 10.84
N TRP A 103 -8.15 -27.12 10.02
CA TRP A 103 -7.75 -25.81 9.49
C TRP A 103 -8.86 -25.08 8.72
N TYR A 104 -9.82 -25.79 8.12
CA TYR A 104 -10.90 -25.13 7.39
C TYR A 104 -11.89 -24.40 8.29
N HIS A 105 -11.93 -24.70 9.60
CA HIS A 105 -12.80 -23.97 10.54
C HIS A 105 -12.51 -22.47 10.60
N VAL A 106 -11.28 -22.04 10.25
CA VAL A 106 -10.95 -20.63 10.13
C VAL A 106 -11.85 -19.90 9.12
N TYR A 107 -12.34 -20.60 8.06
CA TYR A 107 -13.23 -19.98 7.10
C TYR A 107 -14.62 -19.65 7.67
N TYR A 108 -15.09 -20.36 8.69
CA TYR A 108 -16.32 -19.96 9.40
C TYR A 108 -16.10 -18.65 10.17
N LEU A 109 -14.94 -18.48 10.79
CA LEU A 109 -14.57 -17.22 11.44
C LEU A 109 -14.51 -16.07 10.41
N LEU A 110 -13.84 -16.29 9.28
CA LEU A 110 -13.73 -15.31 8.20
C LEU A 110 -15.10 -14.96 7.61
N SER A 111 -15.97 -15.96 7.43
CA SER A 111 -17.35 -15.74 6.96
C SER A 111 -18.15 -14.88 7.95
N GLY A 112 -17.98 -15.12 9.24
CA GLY A 112 -18.61 -14.31 10.29
C GLY A 112 -18.13 -12.84 10.26
N ILE A 113 -16.82 -12.63 10.09
CA ILE A 113 -16.24 -11.27 9.96
C ILE A 113 -16.75 -10.58 8.68
N ALA A 114 -16.80 -11.30 7.54
CA ALA A 114 -17.31 -10.77 6.29
C ALA A 114 -18.80 -10.41 6.39
N PHE A 115 -19.60 -11.26 7.06
CA PHE A 115 -21.01 -10.98 7.32
C PHE A 115 -21.20 -9.75 8.21
N LEU A 116 -20.39 -9.61 9.27
CA LEU A 116 -20.41 -8.43 10.12
C LEU A 116 -20.07 -7.15 9.34
N ALA A 117 -19.03 -7.22 8.50
CA ALA A 117 -18.65 -6.11 7.64
C ALA A 117 -19.76 -5.73 6.65
N PHE A 118 -20.45 -6.73 6.08
CA PHE A 118 -21.61 -6.51 5.23
C PHE A 118 -22.76 -5.82 5.99
N VAL A 119 -23.09 -6.26 7.19
CA VAL A 119 -24.15 -5.64 8.03
C VAL A 119 -23.80 -4.22 8.37
N LEU A 120 -22.54 -3.94 8.76
CA LEU A 120 -22.07 -2.58 9.06
C LEU A 120 -22.16 -1.67 7.83
N LEU A 121 -21.76 -2.18 6.65
CA LEU A 121 -21.85 -1.41 5.41
C LEU A 121 -23.33 -1.16 5.01
N ALA A 122 -24.17 -2.16 5.11
CA ALA A 122 -25.59 -2.04 4.79
C ALA A 122 -26.36 -1.10 5.73
N SER A 123 -25.90 -0.98 6.99
CA SER A 123 -26.46 -0.06 7.99
C SER A 123 -25.92 1.36 7.87
N SER A 124 -24.80 1.57 7.17
CA SER A 124 -24.18 2.88 7.00
C SER A 124 -24.87 3.68 5.88
N LYS A 125 -25.13 4.98 6.13
CA LYS A 125 -25.62 5.91 5.10
C LYS A 125 -24.41 6.48 4.37
N LEU A 126 -24.19 6.03 3.12
CA LEU A 126 -23.17 6.61 2.25
C LEU A 126 -23.70 7.89 1.60
N ASP A 127 -22.94 8.97 1.65
CA ASP A 127 -23.25 10.19 0.92
C ASP A 127 -22.77 10.07 -0.54
N GLU A 128 -23.69 9.73 -1.43
CA GLU A 128 -23.42 9.57 -2.87
C GLU A 128 -23.66 10.87 -3.66
N ALA A 129 -23.91 12.00 -3.01
CA ALA A 129 -24.26 13.25 -3.68
C ALA A 129 -23.17 13.71 -4.67
N ALA A 130 -21.89 13.45 -4.36
CA ALA A 130 -20.77 13.78 -5.25
C ALA A 130 -20.67 12.84 -6.47
N ILE A 131 -21.19 11.62 -6.38
CA ILE A 131 -21.14 10.62 -7.47
C ILE A 131 -22.24 10.87 -8.49
N LYS A 132 -23.42 11.35 -8.03
CA LYS A 132 -24.58 11.62 -8.88
C LYS A 132 -24.37 12.77 -9.90
N GLN A 133 -23.29 13.56 -9.75
CA GLN A 133 -22.94 14.63 -10.71
C GLN A 133 -22.09 14.13 -11.89
N ALA A 134 -21.60 12.91 -11.87
CA ALA A 134 -20.91 12.34 -13.04
C ALA A 134 -21.95 11.85 -14.06
N ALA A 135 -21.85 12.32 -15.30
CA ALA A 135 -22.70 11.83 -16.38
C ALA A 135 -22.54 10.30 -16.49
N PRO A 136 -23.66 9.54 -16.65
CA PRO A 136 -23.58 8.09 -16.77
C PRO A 136 -22.84 7.73 -18.06
N SER A 137 -21.60 7.27 -17.91
CA SER A 137 -20.85 6.62 -18.99
C SER A 137 -21.26 5.15 -19.09
N SER A 138 -21.24 4.59 -20.29
CA SER A 138 -21.48 3.16 -20.42
C SER A 138 -20.23 2.39 -19.96
N LEU A 139 -20.42 1.30 -19.19
CA LEU A 139 -19.32 0.43 -18.76
C LEU A 139 -18.41 -0.01 -19.94
N LYS A 140 -18.99 -0.16 -21.13
CA LYS A 140 -18.24 -0.50 -22.36
C LYS A 140 -17.34 0.64 -22.81
N GLU A 141 -17.82 1.87 -22.74
CA GLU A 141 -17.03 3.06 -23.14
C GLU A 141 -15.90 3.31 -22.16
N ASP A 142 -16.15 3.15 -20.85
CA ASP A 142 -15.13 3.28 -19.80
C ASP A 142 -14.05 2.21 -19.97
N PHE A 143 -14.46 0.95 -20.20
CA PHE A 143 -13.53 -0.14 -20.44
C PHE A 143 -12.70 0.07 -21.72
N LEU A 144 -13.34 0.51 -22.81
CA LEU A 144 -12.63 0.81 -24.06
C LEU A 144 -11.69 2.01 -23.91
N GLY A 145 -12.11 3.03 -23.15
CA GLY A 145 -11.28 4.19 -22.78
C GLY A 145 -10.05 3.77 -21.99
N MET A 146 -10.22 2.87 -21.03
CA MET A 146 -9.13 2.27 -20.24
C MET A 146 -8.14 1.53 -21.17
N LEU A 147 -8.63 0.69 -22.09
CA LEU A 147 -7.76 -0.04 -23.02
C LEU A 147 -7.02 0.87 -24.00
N LYS A 148 -7.64 1.97 -24.46
CA LYS A 148 -6.98 2.95 -25.32
C LYS A 148 -5.77 3.60 -24.66
N MET A 149 -5.74 3.69 -23.34
CA MET A 149 -4.57 4.24 -22.62
C MET A 149 -3.32 3.37 -22.77
N LEU A 150 -3.45 2.08 -23.08
CA LEU A 150 -2.31 1.19 -23.35
C LEU A 150 -1.49 1.64 -24.59
N ALA A 151 -2.08 2.42 -25.49
CA ALA A 151 -1.37 3.00 -26.64
C ALA A 151 -0.40 4.11 -26.23
N ILE A 152 -0.49 4.64 -25.01
CA ILE A 152 0.41 5.66 -24.49
C ILE A 152 1.68 4.97 -23.95
N PRO A 153 2.88 5.24 -24.52
CA PRO A 153 4.09 4.49 -24.15
C PRO A 153 4.45 4.58 -22.66
N VAL A 154 4.22 5.73 -22.04
CA VAL A 154 4.45 5.92 -20.59
C VAL A 154 3.53 5.03 -19.76
N VAL A 155 2.25 4.90 -20.16
CA VAL A 155 1.26 4.05 -19.51
C VAL A 155 1.64 2.58 -19.67
N LEU A 156 1.99 2.16 -20.88
CA LEU A 156 2.35 0.78 -21.17
C LEU A 156 3.54 0.31 -20.32
N ILE A 157 4.61 1.10 -20.27
CA ILE A 157 5.80 0.75 -19.46
C ILE A 157 5.48 0.75 -17.98
N PHE A 158 4.65 1.68 -17.52
CA PHE A 158 4.22 1.69 -16.13
C PHE A 158 3.45 0.43 -15.75
N ILE A 159 2.53 -0.02 -16.59
CA ILE A 159 1.74 -1.23 -16.35
C ILE A 159 2.65 -2.46 -16.24
N PHE A 160 3.70 -2.56 -17.07
CA PHE A 160 4.71 -3.60 -16.91
C PHE A 160 5.48 -3.47 -15.59
N ASN A 161 5.78 -2.25 -15.13
CA ASN A 161 6.38 -2.06 -13.81
C ASN A 161 5.45 -2.56 -12.70
N ALA A 162 4.16 -2.22 -12.74
CA ALA A 162 3.17 -2.68 -11.77
C ALA A 162 3.03 -4.22 -11.80
N PHE A 163 2.95 -4.79 -13.00
CA PHE A 163 2.88 -6.23 -13.22
C PHE A 163 4.09 -6.96 -12.60
N PHE A 164 5.32 -6.57 -12.94
CA PHE A 164 6.53 -7.23 -12.42
C PHE A 164 6.68 -7.02 -10.92
N TYR A 165 6.35 -5.84 -10.39
CA TYR A 165 6.40 -5.62 -8.95
C TYR A 165 5.48 -6.57 -8.21
N VAL A 166 4.19 -6.64 -8.59
CA VAL A 166 3.22 -7.50 -7.91
C VAL A 166 3.53 -8.98 -8.15
N LEU A 167 4.10 -9.33 -9.31
CA LEU A 167 4.60 -10.67 -9.60
C LEU A 167 5.66 -11.06 -8.57
N ILE A 168 6.66 -10.21 -8.28
CA ILE A 168 7.70 -10.46 -7.27
C ILE A 168 7.09 -10.59 -5.88
N GLU A 169 6.28 -9.60 -5.48
CA GLU A 169 5.66 -9.53 -4.15
C GLU A 169 4.82 -10.77 -3.86
N GLN A 170 3.91 -11.12 -4.77
CA GLN A 170 3.01 -12.26 -4.60
C GLN A 170 3.70 -13.62 -4.74
N SER A 171 4.74 -13.72 -5.56
CA SER A 171 5.59 -14.92 -5.61
C SER A 171 6.18 -15.24 -4.25
N ILE A 172 6.72 -14.23 -3.58
CA ILE A 172 7.34 -14.40 -2.26
C ILE A 172 6.26 -14.61 -1.20
N MET A 173 5.26 -13.75 -1.16
CA MET A 173 4.23 -13.76 -0.12
C MET A 173 3.44 -15.06 -0.07
N SER A 174 3.04 -15.58 -1.25
CA SER A 174 2.23 -16.80 -1.34
C SER A 174 3.02 -18.07 -1.02
N TRP A 175 4.32 -18.10 -1.31
CA TRP A 175 5.12 -19.31 -1.19
C TRP A 175 6.07 -19.34 0.00
N LEU A 176 6.19 -18.24 0.74
CA LEU A 176 7.05 -18.17 1.93
C LEU A 176 6.68 -19.19 3.02
N PRO A 177 5.39 -19.40 3.38
CA PRO A 177 5.02 -20.44 4.33
C PRO A 177 5.45 -21.84 3.85
N THR A 178 5.25 -22.12 2.55
CA THR A 178 5.65 -23.40 1.95
C THR A 178 7.17 -23.58 1.95
N PHE A 179 7.91 -22.52 1.68
CA PHE A 179 9.38 -22.53 1.78
C PHE A 179 9.84 -22.83 3.21
N ASN A 180 9.27 -22.14 4.19
CA ASN A 180 9.59 -22.38 5.60
C ASN A 180 9.32 -23.84 5.99
N SER A 181 8.17 -24.40 5.57
CA SER A 181 7.81 -25.78 5.91
C SER A 181 8.64 -26.81 5.13
N LYS A 182 8.82 -26.66 3.81
CA LYS A 182 9.41 -27.70 2.95
C LYS A 182 10.93 -27.59 2.78
N VAL A 183 11.51 -26.39 2.92
CA VAL A 183 12.95 -26.17 2.77
C VAL A 183 13.65 -26.04 4.10
N LEU A 184 13.03 -25.33 5.06
CA LEU A 184 13.61 -25.12 6.38
C LEU A 184 13.11 -26.14 7.42
N ASN A 185 12.20 -27.06 7.05
CA ASN A 185 11.61 -28.09 7.91
C ASN A 185 10.93 -27.56 9.18
N LEU A 186 10.29 -26.37 9.09
CA LEU A 186 9.52 -25.82 10.19
C LEU A 186 8.14 -26.53 10.29
N PRO A 187 7.57 -26.66 11.50
CA PRO A 187 6.15 -26.99 11.69
C PRO A 187 5.25 -26.08 10.86
N ILE A 188 4.12 -26.57 10.39
CA ILE A 188 3.25 -25.81 9.47
C ILE A 188 2.73 -24.54 10.14
N SER A 189 2.29 -24.64 11.41
CA SER A 189 1.82 -23.48 12.19
C SER A 189 2.90 -22.41 12.33
N LEU A 190 4.13 -22.83 12.69
CA LEU A 190 5.27 -21.91 12.81
C LEU A 190 5.66 -21.31 11.46
N SER A 191 5.57 -22.08 10.37
CA SER A 191 5.85 -21.60 9.00
C SER A 191 4.94 -20.46 8.60
N ILE A 192 3.66 -20.54 8.94
CA ILE A 192 2.65 -19.51 8.72
C ILE A 192 2.95 -18.28 9.58
N GLN A 193 3.21 -18.48 10.88
CA GLN A 193 3.52 -17.38 11.79
C GLN A 193 4.77 -16.61 11.34
N MET A 194 5.86 -17.31 10.99
CA MET A 194 7.10 -16.67 10.57
C MET A 194 6.96 -15.91 9.25
N ALA A 195 6.06 -16.35 8.36
CA ALA A 195 5.75 -15.61 7.15
C ALA A 195 5.10 -14.24 7.44
N THR A 196 4.49 -14.03 8.61
CA THR A 196 3.96 -12.71 9.00
C THR A 196 5.05 -11.65 9.19
N ILE A 197 6.32 -12.06 9.42
CA ILE A 197 7.46 -11.14 9.47
C ILE A 197 7.57 -10.36 8.14
N LEU A 198 7.23 -10.98 7.02
CA LEU A 198 7.21 -10.30 5.71
C LEU A 198 6.20 -9.14 5.71
N ALA A 199 4.99 -9.35 6.22
CA ALA A 199 3.99 -8.29 6.30
C ALA A 199 4.41 -7.18 7.28
N ALA A 200 5.00 -7.53 8.44
CA ALA A 200 5.54 -6.57 9.39
C ALA A 200 6.68 -5.75 8.78
N SER A 201 7.60 -6.39 8.08
CA SER A 201 8.72 -5.72 7.42
C SER A 201 8.25 -4.81 6.27
N THR A 202 7.21 -5.22 5.53
CA THR A 202 6.56 -4.40 4.49
C THR A 202 5.90 -3.16 5.11
N ALA A 203 5.17 -3.31 6.21
CA ALA A 203 4.55 -2.18 6.92
C ALA A 203 5.60 -1.17 7.40
N LEU A 204 6.67 -1.67 8.04
CA LEU A 204 7.78 -0.85 8.49
C LEU A 204 8.50 -0.17 7.32
N GLY A 205 8.73 -0.89 6.23
CA GLY A 205 9.34 -0.37 5.01
C GLY A 205 8.52 0.78 4.39
N ARG A 206 7.20 0.67 4.33
CA ARG A 206 6.32 1.77 3.87
C ARG A 206 6.43 3.00 4.77
N PHE A 207 6.44 2.81 6.07
CA PHE A 207 6.61 3.90 7.03
C PHE A 207 7.95 4.62 6.83
N VAL A 208 9.06 3.88 6.78
CA VAL A 208 10.41 4.44 6.56
C VAL A 208 10.53 5.10 5.19
N ALA A 209 9.93 4.51 4.14
CA ALA A 209 9.92 5.08 2.80
C ALA A 209 9.32 6.49 2.76
N GLY A 210 8.29 6.76 3.59
CA GLY A 210 7.69 8.09 3.70
C GLY A 210 8.69 9.18 4.12
N PHE A 211 9.72 8.84 4.91
CA PHE A 211 10.78 9.75 5.29
C PHE A 211 11.92 9.80 4.26
N VAL A 212 12.32 8.64 3.75
CA VAL A 212 13.44 8.51 2.80
C VAL A 212 13.12 9.20 1.48
N LEU A 213 11.92 9.00 0.93
CA LEU A 213 11.49 9.58 -0.35
C LEU A 213 11.31 11.11 -0.31
N LYS A 214 11.26 11.73 0.87
CA LYS A 214 11.31 13.19 1.00
C LYS A 214 12.71 13.77 0.76
N ARG A 215 13.76 12.97 0.97
CA ARG A 215 15.16 13.42 0.91
C ARG A 215 15.94 12.85 -0.29
N ILE A 216 15.55 11.68 -0.77
CA ILE A 216 16.25 10.97 -1.85
C ILE A 216 15.34 10.92 -3.08
N ASN A 217 15.93 11.04 -4.26
CA ASN A 217 15.22 10.87 -5.52
C ASN A 217 14.57 9.48 -5.57
N TRP A 218 13.27 9.45 -5.87
CA TRP A 218 12.47 8.22 -5.87
C TRP A 218 13.08 7.10 -6.73
N PHE A 219 13.64 7.46 -7.91
CA PHE A 219 14.23 6.48 -8.83
C PHE A 219 15.47 5.82 -8.21
N VAL A 220 16.34 6.60 -7.58
CA VAL A 220 17.55 6.08 -6.90
C VAL A 220 17.15 5.19 -5.74
N ALA A 221 16.17 5.61 -4.93
CA ALA A 221 15.68 4.83 -3.80
C ALA A 221 15.09 3.48 -4.26
N VAL A 222 14.26 3.47 -5.30
CA VAL A 222 13.63 2.26 -5.83
C VAL A 222 14.66 1.30 -6.43
N ILE A 223 15.61 1.80 -7.22
CA ILE A 223 16.68 0.95 -7.78
C ILE A 223 17.57 0.38 -6.68
N ALA A 224 17.94 1.19 -5.67
CA ALA A 224 18.72 0.70 -4.52
C ALA A 224 17.97 -0.41 -3.78
N CYS A 225 16.68 -0.24 -3.52
CA CYS A 225 15.84 -1.25 -2.89
C CYS A 225 15.79 -2.56 -3.70
N LEU A 226 15.62 -2.48 -5.03
CA LEU A 226 15.61 -3.67 -5.90
C LEU A 226 16.96 -4.39 -5.92
N VAL A 227 18.06 -3.66 -6.01
CA VAL A 227 19.40 -4.24 -5.96
C VAL A 227 19.66 -4.90 -4.61
N LEU A 228 19.31 -4.24 -3.50
CA LEU A 228 19.44 -4.81 -2.16
C LEU A 228 18.56 -6.05 -1.98
N ALA A 229 17.33 -6.06 -2.53
CA ALA A 229 16.45 -7.23 -2.53
C ALA A 229 17.07 -8.39 -3.30
N ALA A 230 17.66 -8.15 -4.48
CA ALA A 230 18.37 -9.17 -5.25
C ALA A 230 19.59 -9.71 -4.48
N VAL A 231 20.38 -8.85 -3.87
CA VAL A 231 21.52 -9.23 -3.01
C VAL A 231 21.04 -10.09 -1.84
N LEU A 232 19.94 -9.69 -1.19
CA LEU A 232 19.37 -10.46 -0.08
C LEU A 232 18.99 -11.88 -0.51
N VAL A 233 18.33 -12.05 -1.66
CA VAL A 233 18.01 -13.38 -2.23
C VAL A 233 19.27 -14.19 -2.45
N ILE A 234 20.31 -13.62 -3.07
CA ILE A 234 21.55 -14.31 -3.39
C ILE A 234 22.29 -14.76 -2.13
N LEU A 235 22.32 -13.91 -1.08
CA LEU A 235 23.06 -14.20 0.14
C LEU A 235 22.30 -15.15 1.07
N VAL A 236 20.98 -15.07 1.13
CA VAL A 236 20.16 -15.82 2.10
C VAL A 236 19.83 -17.23 1.61
N MET A 237 19.65 -17.44 0.31
CA MET A 237 19.27 -18.76 -0.21
C MET A 237 20.32 -19.86 0.07
N PRO A 238 21.64 -19.64 -0.01
CA PRO A 238 22.64 -20.65 0.38
C PRO A 238 22.54 -21.03 1.87
N LEU A 239 22.20 -20.10 2.76
CA LEU A 239 22.05 -20.37 4.18
C LEU A 239 20.90 -21.34 4.48
N ALA A 240 19.90 -21.40 3.62
CA ALA A 240 18.80 -22.36 3.73
C ALA A 240 19.29 -23.83 3.60
N ASN A 241 20.36 -24.06 2.83
CA ASN A 241 20.98 -25.39 2.73
C ASN A 241 21.70 -25.81 4.02
N ALA A 242 22.35 -24.85 4.69
CA ALA A 242 23.06 -25.12 5.93
C ALA A 242 22.12 -25.48 7.09
N SER A 243 20.84 -25.12 6.97
CA SER A 243 19.81 -25.38 8.00
C SER A 243 19.11 -26.73 7.83
N LYS A 244 19.46 -27.53 6.81
CA LYS A 244 18.85 -28.84 6.55
C LYS A 244 19.19 -29.82 7.67
N GLY A 245 18.15 -30.41 8.28
CA GLY A 245 18.29 -31.40 9.36
C GLY A 245 18.15 -30.86 10.78
N ALA A 246 17.98 -29.55 10.96
CA ALA A 246 17.66 -28.98 12.28
C ALA A 246 16.23 -29.36 12.69
N ILE A 247 16.08 -29.86 13.93
CA ILE A 247 14.75 -30.08 14.52
C ILE A 247 14.27 -28.74 15.07
N VAL A 248 13.28 -28.16 14.40
CA VAL A 248 12.69 -26.87 14.79
C VAL A 248 11.37 -27.12 15.52
N THR A 249 11.26 -26.65 16.75
CA THR A 249 10.07 -26.81 17.61
C THR A 249 9.39 -25.48 17.92
N GLY A 250 10.06 -24.35 17.69
CA GLY A 250 9.52 -23.02 18.03
C GLY A 250 10.36 -21.89 17.49
N TRP A 251 9.94 -20.68 17.82
CA TRP A 251 10.60 -19.45 17.39
C TRP A 251 12.09 -19.40 17.78
N SER A 252 12.44 -19.81 18.98
CA SER A 252 13.80 -19.66 19.52
C SER A 252 14.87 -20.51 18.81
N ASN A 253 14.48 -21.63 18.20
CA ASN A 253 15.40 -22.53 17.49
C ASN A 253 15.18 -22.58 15.98
N ALA A 254 14.38 -21.65 15.45
CA ALA A 254 14.21 -21.51 14.01
C ALA A 254 15.50 -21.01 13.34
N PRO A 255 15.83 -21.48 12.13
CA PRO A 255 17.03 -21.07 11.43
C PRO A 255 16.97 -19.57 11.06
N LEU A 256 18.13 -18.93 11.05
CA LEU A 256 18.29 -17.50 10.82
C LEU A 256 17.63 -17.02 9.49
N VAL A 257 17.62 -17.91 8.50
CA VAL A 257 16.96 -17.64 7.20
C VAL A 257 15.48 -17.32 7.34
N ALA A 258 14.78 -17.98 8.27
CA ALA A 258 13.35 -17.76 8.51
C ALA A 258 13.05 -16.34 9.03
N TYR A 259 14.02 -15.66 9.63
CA TYR A 259 13.91 -14.27 10.09
C TYR A 259 14.42 -13.26 9.06
N ILE A 260 15.56 -13.56 8.41
CA ILE A 260 16.22 -12.59 7.52
C ILE A 260 15.51 -12.51 6.18
N PHE A 261 15.10 -13.64 5.59
CA PHE A 261 14.50 -13.63 4.26
C PHE A 261 13.20 -12.81 4.19
N PRO A 262 12.29 -12.87 5.16
CA PRO A 262 11.09 -12.03 5.15
C PRO A 262 11.36 -10.52 5.20
N LEU A 263 12.57 -10.08 5.59
CA LEU A 263 12.96 -8.67 5.54
C LEU A 263 13.02 -8.11 4.12
N ILE A 264 12.96 -8.96 3.09
CA ILE A 264 12.81 -8.52 1.70
C ILE A 264 11.55 -7.64 1.53
N GLY A 265 10.52 -7.86 2.34
CA GLY A 265 9.32 -7.03 2.35
C GLY A 265 9.61 -5.56 2.64
N PHE A 266 10.57 -5.27 3.53
CA PHE A 266 11.01 -3.89 3.81
C PHE A 266 11.59 -3.21 2.56
N LEU A 267 12.35 -3.94 1.76
CA LEU A 267 12.97 -3.44 0.54
C LEU A 267 11.97 -3.30 -0.61
N LEU A 268 10.97 -4.17 -0.69
CA LEU A 268 9.93 -4.11 -1.71
C LEU A 268 8.87 -3.04 -1.42
N ALA A 269 8.66 -2.71 -0.16
CA ALA A 269 7.58 -1.84 0.32
C ALA A 269 7.48 -0.46 -0.36
N PRO A 270 8.59 0.30 -0.59
CA PRO A 270 8.53 1.64 -1.17
C PRO A 270 8.29 1.65 -2.68
N ILE A 271 8.46 0.52 -3.38
CA ILE A 271 8.55 0.46 -4.83
C ILE A 271 7.20 0.82 -5.47
N TYR A 272 6.13 0.15 -5.07
CA TYR A 272 4.81 0.34 -5.66
C TYR A 272 4.23 1.75 -5.45
N PRO A 273 4.23 2.31 -4.22
CA PRO A 273 3.78 3.68 -4.00
C PRO A 273 4.60 4.72 -4.78
N ALA A 274 5.93 4.53 -4.84
CA ALA A 274 6.81 5.46 -5.55
C ALA A 274 6.56 5.47 -7.05
N ILE A 275 6.39 4.30 -7.67
CA ILE A 275 6.10 4.18 -9.10
C ILE A 275 4.71 4.73 -9.43
N ASN A 276 3.69 4.39 -8.63
CA ASN A 276 2.32 4.89 -8.82
C ASN A 276 2.27 6.42 -8.75
N SER A 277 2.89 7.01 -7.74
CA SER A 277 2.97 8.47 -7.59
C SER A 277 3.70 9.12 -8.77
N ALA A 278 4.81 8.55 -9.22
CA ALA A 278 5.59 9.07 -10.33
C ALA A 278 4.82 9.09 -11.65
N VAL A 279 3.92 8.14 -11.88
CA VAL A 279 3.13 8.06 -13.11
C VAL A 279 1.87 8.90 -13.03
N LEU A 280 1.11 8.80 -11.96
CA LEU A 280 -0.11 9.59 -11.80
C LEU A 280 0.19 11.09 -11.87
N SER A 281 1.38 11.52 -11.41
CA SER A 281 1.81 12.92 -11.55
C SER A 281 2.06 13.36 -13.00
N THR A 282 2.22 12.43 -13.95
CA THR A 282 2.44 12.76 -15.38
C THR A 282 1.16 12.74 -16.20
N LEU A 283 0.07 12.21 -15.67
CA LEU A 283 -1.19 12.07 -16.37
C LEU A 283 -2.18 13.19 -15.97
N PRO A 284 -2.99 13.69 -16.91
CA PRO A 284 -4.06 14.61 -16.58
C PRO A 284 -5.14 13.94 -15.72
N LYS A 285 -5.81 14.71 -14.87
CA LYS A 285 -6.74 14.20 -13.84
C LYS A 285 -7.86 13.31 -14.39
N HIS A 286 -8.38 13.59 -15.58
CA HIS A 286 -9.43 12.78 -16.20
C HIS A 286 -8.98 11.36 -16.58
N GLN A 287 -7.67 11.12 -16.68
CA GLN A 287 -7.09 9.80 -16.97
C GLN A 287 -6.77 9.00 -15.71
N HIS A 288 -6.88 9.57 -14.50
CA HIS A 288 -6.53 8.88 -13.26
C HIS A 288 -7.45 7.69 -12.98
N ALA A 289 -8.78 7.82 -13.19
CA ALA A 289 -9.73 6.75 -12.93
C ALA A 289 -9.52 5.54 -13.88
N PRO A 290 -9.46 5.70 -15.21
CA PRO A 290 -9.14 4.58 -16.11
C PRO A 290 -7.74 4.00 -15.85
N MET A 291 -6.76 4.83 -15.45
CA MET A 291 -5.42 4.36 -15.10
C MET A 291 -5.44 3.46 -13.87
N SER A 292 -6.20 3.82 -12.84
CA SER A 292 -6.37 2.99 -11.65
C SER A 292 -6.97 1.62 -12.00
N GLY A 293 -7.92 1.56 -12.93
CA GLY A 293 -8.46 0.31 -13.44
C GLY A 293 -7.40 -0.59 -14.09
N LEU A 294 -6.54 -0.01 -14.95
CA LEU A 294 -5.41 -0.74 -15.56
C LEU A 294 -4.43 -1.27 -14.51
N ILE A 295 -4.10 -0.45 -13.52
CA ILE A 295 -3.23 -0.85 -12.41
C ILE A 295 -3.78 -2.10 -11.71
N VAL A 296 -5.07 -2.09 -11.37
CA VAL A 296 -5.71 -3.23 -10.68
C VAL A 296 -5.66 -4.50 -11.53
N VAL A 297 -6.03 -4.42 -12.81
CA VAL A 297 -6.05 -5.57 -13.73
C VAL A 297 -4.64 -6.17 -13.88
N PHE A 298 -3.64 -5.36 -14.19
CA PHE A 298 -2.28 -5.85 -14.42
C PHE A 298 -1.57 -6.27 -13.13
N SER A 299 -1.88 -5.65 -12.01
CA SER A 299 -1.43 -6.12 -10.69
C SER A 299 -2.00 -7.50 -10.37
N ALA A 300 -3.29 -7.73 -10.61
CA ALA A 300 -3.93 -9.03 -10.41
C ALA A 300 -3.31 -10.10 -11.32
N LEU A 301 -3.09 -9.78 -12.60
CA LEU A 301 -2.40 -10.67 -13.54
C LEU A 301 -0.96 -10.98 -13.08
N GLY A 302 -0.22 -9.96 -12.63
CA GLY A 302 1.13 -10.12 -12.09
C GLY A 302 1.15 -11.08 -10.90
N GLY A 303 0.24 -10.86 -9.94
CA GLY A 303 0.15 -11.68 -8.73
C GLY A 303 -0.20 -13.15 -9.02
N THR A 304 -1.20 -13.37 -9.87
CA THR A 304 -1.61 -14.73 -10.27
C THR A 304 -0.49 -15.44 -11.03
N THR A 305 0.12 -14.77 -12.02
CA THR A 305 1.22 -15.31 -12.82
C THR A 305 2.43 -15.62 -11.94
N GLY A 306 2.79 -14.73 -11.02
CA GLY A 306 3.90 -14.91 -10.10
C GLY A 306 3.72 -16.12 -9.20
N SER A 307 2.54 -16.28 -8.61
CA SER A 307 2.23 -17.42 -7.75
C SER A 307 2.26 -18.74 -8.52
N ILE A 308 1.69 -18.79 -9.74
CA ILE A 308 1.67 -20.00 -10.58
C ILE A 308 3.08 -20.38 -11.02
N ILE A 309 3.88 -19.44 -11.51
CA ILE A 309 5.25 -19.71 -11.95
C ILE A 309 6.09 -20.20 -10.78
N THR A 310 6.05 -19.51 -9.66
CA THR A 310 6.81 -19.88 -8.46
C THR A 310 6.41 -21.26 -7.96
N GLY A 311 5.11 -21.57 -7.92
CA GLY A 311 4.63 -22.89 -7.55
C GLY A 311 5.08 -24.00 -8.48
N THR A 312 5.04 -23.75 -9.79
CA THR A 312 5.51 -24.73 -10.79
C THR A 312 7.00 -25.00 -10.65
N ILE A 313 7.82 -23.95 -10.45
CA ILE A 313 9.26 -24.10 -10.24
C ILE A 313 9.52 -24.81 -8.91
N PHE A 314 8.78 -24.45 -7.87
CA PHE A 314 8.88 -25.06 -6.54
C PHE A 314 8.67 -26.58 -6.62
N GLN A 315 7.63 -27.02 -7.34
CA GLN A 315 7.31 -28.44 -7.51
C GLN A 315 8.33 -29.20 -8.35
N LYS A 316 8.85 -28.59 -9.43
CA LYS A 316 9.73 -29.27 -10.39
C LYS A 316 11.21 -29.16 -10.05
N MET A 317 11.65 -28.06 -9.47
CA MET A 317 13.06 -27.71 -9.29
C MET A 317 13.44 -27.41 -7.83
N GLY A 318 12.46 -27.46 -6.92
CA GLY A 318 12.65 -27.22 -5.50
C GLY A 318 12.51 -25.75 -5.08
N GLY A 319 12.31 -25.57 -3.77
CA GLY A 319 11.95 -24.26 -3.20
C GLY A 319 13.04 -23.20 -3.33
N GLN A 320 14.31 -23.57 -3.21
CA GLN A 320 15.39 -22.60 -3.38
C GLN A 320 15.46 -22.05 -4.79
N THR A 321 15.35 -22.92 -5.80
CA THR A 321 15.34 -22.50 -7.21
C THR A 321 14.15 -21.58 -7.50
N ALA A 322 12.98 -21.85 -6.90
CA ALA A 322 11.80 -21.02 -7.04
C ALA A 322 12.03 -19.59 -6.52
N PHE A 323 12.75 -19.46 -5.41
CA PHE A 323 13.06 -18.13 -4.86
C PHE A 323 14.21 -17.44 -5.61
N TYR A 324 15.20 -18.17 -6.10
CA TYR A 324 16.20 -17.60 -7.03
C TYR A 324 15.57 -17.07 -8.32
N PHE A 325 14.48 -17.70 -8.78
CA PHE A 325 13.75 -17.21 -9.96
C PHE A 325 13.24 -15.78 -9.77
N SER A 326 13.00 -15.31 -8.55
CA SER A 326 12.62 -13.92 -8.28
C SER A 326 13.61 -12.88 -8.81
N LEU A 327 14.88 -13.26 -9.02
CA LEU A 327 15.91 -12.41 -9.63
C LEU A 327 15.58 -12.04 -11.07
N VAL A 328 14.85 -12.91 -11.81
CA VAL A 328 14.45 -12.63 -13.20
C VAL A 328 13.46 -11.46 -13.26
N PRO A 329 12.30 -11.50 -12.60
CA PRO A 329 11.38 -10.36 -12.63
C PRO A 329 11.96 -9.12 -11.93
N ILE A 330 12.85 -9.22 -10.93
CA ILE A 330 13.56 -8.07 -10.35
C ILE A 330 14.42 -7.40 -11.44
N SER A 331 15.18 -8.16 -12.22
CA SER A 331 16.00 -7.63 -13.31
C SER A 331 15.16 -6.97 -14.39
N LEU A 332 14.05 -7.60 -14.78
CA LEU A 332 13.10 -7.04 -15.75
C LEU A 332 12.46 -5.73 -15.23
N LEU A 333 12.10 -5.67 -13.96
CA LEU A 333 11.57 -4.46 -13.33
C LEU A 333 12.60 -3.33 -13.36
N ILE A 334 13.86 -3.60 -13.05
CA ILE A 334 14.95 -2.61 -13.14
C ILE A 334 15.09 -2.08 -14.57
N ILE A 335 15.07 -2.95 -15.57
CA ILE A 335 15.13 -2.55 -16.98
C ILE A 335 13.93 -1.65 -17.35
N CYS A 336 12.72 -2.07 -17.00
CA CYS A 336 11.51 -1.29 -17.24
C CYS A 336 11.57 0.10 -16.58
N LEU A 337 12.08 0.20 -15.36
CA LEU A 337 12.24 1.48 -14.66
C LEU A 337 13.27 2.39 -15.34
N ILE A 338 14.37 1.85 -15.85
CA ILE A 338 15.36 2.62 -16.61
C ILE A 338 14.74 3.17 -17.89
N ILE A 339 13.98 2.32 -18.62
CA ILE A 339 13.27 2.75 -19.84
C ILE A 339 12.23 3.82 -19.49
N PHE A 340 11.45 3.64 -18.43
CA PHE A 340 10.48 4.62 -17.95
C PHE A 340 11.12 5.98 -17.68
N LYS A 341 12.24 6.01 -16.97
CA LYS A 341 12.98 7.26 -16.70
C LYS A 341 13.45 7.94 -17.99
N ARG A 342 13.92 7.18 -18.97
CA ARG A 342 14.38 7.73 -20.26
C ARG A 342 13.24 8.35 -21.07
N ILE A 343 12.07 7.71 -21.09
CA ILE A 343 10.89 8.23 -21.81
C ILE A 343 10.38 9.50 -21.12
N LYS A 344 10.29 9.49 -19.78
CA LYS A 344 9.87 10.69 -19.02
C LYS A 344 10.82 11.88 -19.22
N ALA A 345 12.09 11.66 -19.49
CA ALA A 345 13.06 12.72 -19.71
C ALA A 345 13.00 13.30 -21.14
N LYS A 346 12.33 12.61 -22.08
CA LYS A 346 12.18 13.07 -23.48
C LYS A 346 10.88 13.83 -23.74
N ASN A 347 9.89 13.66 -22.87
CA ASN A 347 8.62 14.40 -22.87
C ASN A 347 8.65 15.51 -21.82
#